data_ef0173d185b54fd1d8637e6520c6bffe
#
_entry.id   ef0173d185b54fd1d8637e6520c6bffe
#
_cell.length_a   1.000
_cell.length_b   1.000
_cell.length_c   1.000
_cell.angle_alpha   90.00
_cell.angle_beta   90.00
_cell.angle_gamma   90.00
#
_symmetry.space_group_name_H-M   'P 1'
#
loop_
_entity.id
_entity.type
_entity.pdbx_description
1 polymer ?
#
loop_
_entity_poly.entity_id
_entity_poly.type
_entity_poly.pdbx_seq_one_letter_code
_entity_poly.pdbx_strand_id
1 'polypeptide(L)'
;MTSRRPTAYLLDMAAVGISALQLITEINTGRFRPVYFFHGEEDYRKAEAVKYIVGHYLPEAQRILNFTRMTVDKTDFQAICAELAALPMLGERRLIFVDEVQRLKPTQQQKLFALLASPPPETVVILNSPAEHTPKKTSAFFRDVSRIAEPVEFGRLGKESAALKITKTLEAARMTCDPEAVQLLAELTDGDFGGLVGEIEKLSLSAEGGAHIGVAEVKALASSYEQFTMFELTDAVVARDREKAVRIFNDLTNQGERPDSFLWPLSNHFMNLLKANAGKRINGAPFYVRKLEQQARQLGAGRLERVVSRLAQTGREIRRSKMKAAVLVENLIRDISA
;
A
#
# COMPACT_ATOMS: atom_id res chain seq x y z
N MET A 1 -16.56 30.74 45.07
CA MET A 1 -16.11 29.37 44.86
C MET A 1 -16.79 28.84 43.62
N THR A 2 -16.17 29.02 42.46
CA THR A 2 -16.71 28.67 41.15
C THR A 2 -15.95 27.43 40.64
N SER A 3 -16.59 26.27 40.74
CA SER A 3 -16.12 25.01 40.21
C SER A 3 -16.12 25.05 38.67
N ARG A 4 -14.95 25.12 38.05
CA ARG A 4 -14.76 24.90 36.62
C ARG A 4 -14.90 23.40 36.33
N ARG A 5 -15.97 23.01 35.63
CA ARG A 5 -16.09 21.71 35.01
C ARG A 5 -15.07 21.62 33.87
N PRO A 6 -14.24 20.59 33.80
CA PRO A 6 -13.36 20.37 32.64
C PRO A 6 -14.19 19.95 31.43
N THR A 7 -13.82 20.50 30.33
CA THR A 7 -14.32 20.46 28.96
C THR A 7 -14.58 19.04 28.47
N ALA A 8 -15.84 18.71 28.24
CA ALA A 8 -16.34 17.43 27.72
C ALA A 8 -16.13 17.29 26.20
N TYR A 9 -15.08 17.90 25.62
CA TYR A 9 -14.81 17.89 24.18
C TYR A 9 -13.65 16.97 23.73
N LEU A 10 -13.09 16.16 24.63
CA LEU A 10 -11.94 15.28 24.32
C LEU A 10 -12.24 13.78 24.44
N LEU A 11 -13.50 13.39 24.57
CA LEU A 11 -13.87 11.98 24.79
C LEU A 11 -14.60 11.31 23.59
N ASP A 12 -14.62 11.93 22.41
CA ASP A 12 -15.37 11.38 21.26
C ASP A 12 -14.51 11.14 20.00
N MET A 13 -13.23 10.83 20.18
CA MET A 13 -12.40 10.19 19.15
C MET A 13 -12.00 8.80 19.60
N ALA A 14 -12.95 7.97 20.02
CA ALA A 14 -12.78 6.54 19.99
C ALA A 14 -12.50 6.17 18.53
N ALA A 15 -11.38 5.48 18.28
CA ALA A 15 -11.04 5.01 16.93
C ALA A 15 -12.23 4.23 16.37
N VAL A 16 -12.87 4.76 15.32
CA VAL A 16 -14.04 4.10 14.71
C VAL A 16 -13.54 2.84 14.04
N GLY A 17 -13.87 1.68 14.60
CA GLY A 17 -13.52 0.37 14.05
C GLY A 17 -12.36 -0.34 14.74
N ILE A 18 -12.02 -1.49 14.24
CA ILE A 18 -10.94 -2.36 14.74
C ILE A 18 -9.75 -2.41 13.77
N SER A 19 -8.57 -2.71 14.30
CA SER A 19 -7.40 -2.98 13.47
C SER A 19 -7.45 -4.40 12.88
N ALA A 20 -6.70 -4.63 11.80
CA ALA A 20 -6.54 -5.98 11.23
C ALA A 20 -6.00 -7.01 12.26
N LEU A 21 -5.18 -6.57 13.23
CA LEU A 21 -4.68 -7.45 14.29
C LEU A 21 -5.78 -7.84 15.28
N GLN A 22 -6.65 -6.90 15.65
CA GLN A 22 -7.80 -7.18 16.50
C GLN A 22 -8.79 -8.11 15.80
N LEU A 23 -9.03 -7.94 14.49
CA LEU A 23 -9.83 -8.86 13.68
C LEU A 23 -9.30 -10.29 13.79
N ILE A 24 -7.99 -10.50 13.56
CA ILE A 24 -7.37 -11.84 13.65
C ILE A 24 -7.55 -12.41 15.07
N THR A 25 -7.39 -11.60 16.10
CA THR A 25 -7.55 -12.03 17.50
C THR A 25 -9.00 -12.46 17.77
N GLU A 26 -10.00 -11.71 17.29
CA GLU A 26 -11.41 -12.07 17.43
C GLU A 26 -11.72 -13.40 16.71
N ILE A 27 -11.26 -13.57 15.47
CA ILE A 27 -11.45 -14.79 14.69
C ILE A 27 -10.84 -16.02 15.38
N ASN A 28 -9.61 -15.89 15.91
CA ASN A 28 -8.94 -16.97 16.64
C ASN A 28 -9.70 -17.42 17.90
N THR A 29 -10.49 -16.54 18.49
CA THR A 29 -11.37 -16.87 19.63
C THR A 29 -12.75 -17.33 19.19
N GLY A 30 -12.99 -17.53 17.89
CA GLY A 30 -14.27 -17.96 17.32
C GLY A 30 -15.32 -16.85 17.27
N ARG A 31 -14.92 -15.60 17.48
CA ARG A 31 -15.84 -14.45 17.44
C ARG A 31 -15.91 -13.87 16.03
N PHE A 32 -17.08 -13.96 15.43
CA PHE A 32 -17.39 -13.37 14.12
C PHE A 32 -18.48 -12.31 14.28
N ARG A 33 -18.30 -11.16 13.61
CA ARG A 33 -19.31 -10.11 13.55
C ARG A 33 -20.16 -10.31 12.30
N PRO A 34 -21.45 -9.96 12.33
CA PRO A 34 -22.34 -10.19 11.19
C PRO A 34 -21.91 -9.44 9.93
N VAL A 35 -21.42 -8.21 10.07
CA VAL A 35 -20.98 -7.38 8.94
C VAL A 35 -19.67 -6.71 9.27
N TYR A 36 -18.69 -6.85 8.35
CA TYR A 36 -17.44 -6.13 8.37
C TYR A 36 -17.39 -5.14 7.21
N PHE A 37 -16.71 -4.01 7.41
CA PHE A 37 -16.37 -3.08 6.35
C PHE A 37 -14.85 -2.93 6.23
N PHE A 38 -14.26 -3.50 5.18
CA PHE A 38 -12.83 -3.44 4.91
C PHE A 38 -12.50 -2.18 4.13
N HIS A 39 -11.57 -1.38 4.64
CA HIS A 39 -11.10 -0.15 4.02
C HIS A 39 -9.59 0.05 4.28
N GLY A 40 -8.97 1.01 3.58
CA GLY A 40 -7.54 1.28 3.72
C GLY A 40 -6.75 0.92 2.46
N GLU A 41 -5.45 1.17 2.49
CA GLU A 41 -4.59 1.18 1.31
C GLU A 41 -3.96 -0.19 0.98
N GLU A 42 -4.17 -1.22 1.82
CA GLU A 42 -3.50 -2.52 1.71
C GLU A 42 -4.42 -3.62 1.19
N ASP A 43 -4.68 -3.64 -0.13
CA ASP A 43 -5.59 -4.61 -0.76
C ASP A 43 -5.13 -6.07 -0.59
N TYR A 44 -3.82 -6.31 -0.64
CA TYR A 44 -3.29 -7.66 -0.39
C TYR A 44 -3.68 -8.17 1.00
N ARG A 45 -3.52 -7.34 2.04
CA ARG A 45 -3.87 -7.71 3.42
C ARG A 45 -5.38 -7.91 3.60
N LYS A 46 -6.21 -7.13 2.88
CA LYS A 46 -7.67 -7.36 2.84
C LYS A 46 -7.99 -8.73 2.25
N ALA A 47 -7.35 -9.08 1.12
CA ALA A 47 -7.52 -10.39 0.49
C ALA A 47 -7.09 -11.55 1.39
N GLU A 48 -5.96 -11.43 2.08
CA GLU A 48 -5.49 -12.40 3.07
C GLU A 48 -6.47 -12.53 4.25
N ALA A 49 -6.99 -11.41 4.76
CA ALA A 49 -7.99 -11.42 5.83
C ALA A 49 -9.29 -12.12 5.38
N VAL A 50 -9.74 -11.92 4.13
CA VAL A 50 -10.89 -12.65 3.59
C VAL A 50 -10.61 -14.14 3.55
N LYS A 51 -9.46 -14.59 3.03
CA LYS A 51 -9.07 -16.00 3.03
C LYS A 51 -9.06 -16.58 4.45
N TYR A 52 -8.52 -15.79 5.40
CA TYR A 52 -8.44 -16.20 6.81
C TYR A 52 -9.82 -16.38 7.43
N ILE A 53 -10.75 -15.43 7.22
CA ILE A 53 -12.13 -15.54 7.69
C ILE A 53 -12.82 -16.74 7.05
N VAL A 54 -12.72 -16.90 5.72
CA VAL A 54 -13.29 -18.07 5.00
C VAL A 54 -12.80 -19.37 5.62
N GLY A 55 -11.49 -19.46 5.87
CA GLY A 55 -10.86 -20.67 6.42
C GLY A 55 -11.33 -21.05 7.82
N HIS A 56 -11.66 -20.05 8.68
CA HIS A 56 -12.08 -20.25 10.06
C HIS A 56 -13.61 -20.32 10.22
N TYR A 57 -14.34 -19.66 9.33
CA TYR A 57 -15.79 -19.58 9.42
C TYR A 57 -16.50 -20.71 8.69
N LEU A 58 -16.01 -21.11 7.51
CA LEU A 58 -16.64 -22.13 6.67
C LEU A 58 -15.82 -23.42 6.65
N PRO A 59 -16.47 -24.58 6.97
CA PRO A 59 -15.87 -25.88 6.72
C PRO A 59 -15.47 -26.02 5.24
N GLU A 60 -14.35 -26.67 4.96
CA GLU A 60 -13.78 -26.76 3.61
C GLU A 60 -14.79 -27.29 2.57
N ALA A 61 -15.51 -28.35 2.90
CA ALA A 61 -16.52 -28.95 2.03
C ALA A 61 -17.70 -28.02 1.69
N GLN A 62 -17.94 -26.98 2.49
CA GLN A 62 -19.05 -26.06 2.33
C GLN A 62 -18.68 -24.75 1.62
N ARG A 63 -17.38 -24.47 1.44
CA ARG A 63 -16.88 -23.19 0.88
C ARG A 63 -17.40 -22.92 -0.52
N ILE A 64 -17.47 -23.93 -1.38
CA ILE A 64 -17.94 -23.78 -2.77
C ILE A 64 -19.41 -23.31 -2.81
N LEU A 65 -20.25 -23.76 -1.90
CA LEU A 65 -21.67 -23.46 -1.88
C LEU A 65 -22.04 -22.23 -1.05
N ASN A 66 -21.23 -21.93 -0.01
CA ASN A 66 -21.58 -20.94 0.99
C ASN A 66 -20.62 -19.73 1.04
N PHE A 67 -19.62 -19.68 0.15
CA PHE A 67 -18.80 -18.47 -0.07
C PHE A 67 -19.13 -17.84 -1.42
N THR A 68 -19.75 -16.66 -1.39
CA THR A 68 -20.07 -15.90 -2.60
C THR A 68 -19.24 -14.63 -2.65
N ARG A 69 -18.61 -14.36 -3.81
CA ARG A 69 -17.89 -13.10 -4.08
C ARG A 69 -18.60 -12.34 -5.19
N MET A 70 -18.91 -11.07 -4.94
CA MET A 70 -19.55 -10.18 -5.90
C MET A 70 -18.80 -8.87 -5.98
N THR A 71 -18.87 -8.21 -7.14
CA THR A 71 -18.34 -6.86 -7.36
C THR A 71 -19.45 -5.97 -7.87
N VAL A 72 -19.62 -4.79 -7.28
CA VAL A 72 -20.73 -3.87 -7.58
C VAL A 72 -20.83 -3.52 -9.07
N ASP A 73 -19.68 -3.26 -9.73
CA ASP A 73 -19.67 -2.91 -11.16
C ASP A 73 -20.00 -4.08 -12.10
N LYS A 74 -19.87 -5.33 -11.63
CA LYS A 74 -20.04 -6.54 -12.45
C LYS A 74 -21.29 -7.32 -12.14
N THR A 75 -21.97 -6.97 -11.04
CA THR A 75 -23.15 -7.72 -10.57
C THR A 75 -24.35 -6.79 -10.47
N ASP A 76 -25.48 -7.21 -11.01
CA ASP A 76 -26.71 -6.44 -10.85
C ASP A 76 -27.05 -6.23 -9.37
N PHE A 77 -27.48 -5.03 -9.02
CA PHE A 77 -27.79 -4.68 -7.63
C PHE A 77 -28.92 -5.53 -7.02
N GLN A 78 -29.89 -5.95 -7.82
CA GLN A 78 -30.98 -6.83 -7.35
C GLN A 78 -30.42 -8.23 -7.02
N ALA A 79 -29.46 -8.73 -7.82
CA ALA A 79 -28.77 -9.99 -7.55
C ALA A 79 -27.94 -9.91 -6.26
N ILE A 80 -27.26 -8.78 -6.02
CA ILE A 80 -26.53 -8.56 -4.75
C ILE A 80 -27.53 -8.63 -3.56
N CYS A 81 -28.66 -7.94 -3.65
CA CYS A 81 -29.66 -7.96 -2.60
C CYS A 81 -30.26 -9.36 -2.37
N ALA A 82 -30.51 -10.11 -3.45
CA ALA A 82 -31.01 -11.47 -3.37
C ALA A 82 -30.03 -12.41 -2.67
N GLU A 83 -28.73 -12.31 -3.03
CA GLU A 83 -27.68 -13.09 -2.39
C GLU A 83 -27.52 -12.79 -0.90
N LEU A 84 -27.60 -11.51 -0.51
CA LEU A 84 -27.51 -11.10 0.88
C LEU A 84 -28.70 -11.56 1.74
N ALA A 85 -29.85 -11.80 1.13
CA ALA A 85 -31.06 -12.32 1.80
C ALA A 85 -31.14 -13.85 1.79
N ALA A 86 -30.28 -14.53 1.00
CA ALA A 86 -30.33 -15.96 0.85
C ALA A 86 -29.77 -16.70 2.08
N LEU A 87 -30.39 -17.82 2.44
CA LEU A 87 -29.91 -18.68 3.53
C LEU A 87 -28.76 -19.58 3.08
N PRO A 88 -27.95 -20.11 4.03
CA PRO A 88 -26.91 -21.09 3.74
C PRO A 88 -27.44 -22.31 2.98
N MET A 89 -26.62 -22.85 2.05
CA MET A 89 -26.92 -24.07 1.33
C MET A 89 -26.15 -25.26 1.93
N LEU A 90 -26.84 -26.36 2.26
CA LEU A 90 -26.22 -27.58 2.81
C LEU A 90 -25.27 -27.32 3.98
N GLY A 91 -25.62 -26.42 4.88
CA GLY A 91 -24.83 -26.04 6.05
C GLY A 91 -25.53 -24.97 6.87
N GLU A 92 -24.87 -24.57 7.97
CA GLU A 92 -25.41 -23.56 8.89
C GLU A 92 -24.84 -22.15 8.61
N ARG A 93 -23.68 -22.04 7.94
CA ARG A 93 -22.93 -20.80 7.83
C ARG A 93 -22.76 -20.36 6.40
N ARG A 94 -22.83 -19.06 6.17
CA ARG A 94 -22.62 -18.42 4.88
C ARG A 94 -21.71 -17.21 5.00
N LEU A 95 -20.86 -17.00 4.01
CA LEU A 95 -20.01 -15.83 3.92
C LEU A 95 -20.14 -15.15 2.56
N ILE A 96 -20.41 -13.86 2.56
CA ILE A 96 -20.61 -13.07 1.35
C ILE A 96 -19.61 -11.93 1.34
N PHE A 97 -18.85 -11.80 0.25
CA PHE A 97 -17.93 -10.71 0.01
C PHE A 97 -18.47 -9.81 -1.10
N VAL A 98 -18.66 -8.52 -0.80
CA VAL A 98 -19.13 -7.52 -1.76
C VAL A 98 -18.03 -6.48 -1.94
N ASP A 99 -17.45 -6.44 -3.12
CA ASP A 99 -16.38 -5.53 -3.48
C ASP A 99 -16.91 -4.22 -4.09
N GLU A 100 -16.12 -3.15 -3.99
CA GLU A 100 -16.40 -1.82 -4.56
C GLU A 100 -17.70 -1.17 -4.06
N VAL A 101 -18.07 -1.40 -2.82
CA VAL A 101 -19.35 -0.91 -2.24
C VAL A 101 -19.48 0.62 -2.26
N GLN A 102 -18.40 1.36 -2.28
CA GLN A 102 -18.39 2.82 -2.38
C GLN A 102 -18.92 3.34 -3.73
N ARG A 103 -18.98 2.48 -4.76
CA ARG A 103 -19.51 2.82 -6.10
C ARG A 103 -21.04 2.73 -6.18
N LEU A 104 -21.69 2.18 -5.17
CA LEU A 104 -23.14 2.15 -5.10
C LEU A 104 -23.75 3.55 -5.12
N LYS A 105 -24.83 3.73 -5.86
CA LYS A 105 -25.61 4.98 -5.84
C LYS A 105 -26.23 5.20 -4.45
N PRO A 106 -26.46 6.44 -4.02
CA PRO A 106 -27.00 6.72 -2.68
C PRO A 106 -28.28 5.92 -2.33
N THR A 107 -29.20 5.76 -3.28
CA THR A 107 -30.41 4.96 -3.10
C THR A 107 -30.13 3.47 -2.92
N GLN A 108 -29.11 2.94 -3.62
CA GLN A 108 -28.65 1.56 -3.48
C GLN A 108 -27.94 1.35 -2.14
N GLN A 109 -27.13 2.32 -1.70
CA GLN A 109 -26.48 2.29 -0.38
C GLN A 109 -27.52 2.19 0.73
N GLN A 110 -28.55 3.05 0.71
CA GLN A 110 -29.62 3.03 1.70
C GLN A 110 -30.33 1.66 1.75
N LYS A 111 -30.65 1.10 0.57
CA LYS A 111 -31.30 -0.22 0.49
C LYS A 111 -30.39 -1.34 1.00
N LEU A 112 -29.10 -1.32 0.63
CA LEU A 112 -28.12 -2.29 1.13
C LEU A 112 -27.96 -2.21 2.64
N PHE A 113 -27.82 -1.00 3.19
CA PHE A 113 -27.62 -0.80 4.63
C PHE A 113 -28.87 -1.19 5.44
N ALA A 114 -30.06 -0.91 4.92
CA ALA A 114 -31.30 -1.38 5.53
C ALA A 114 -31.39 -2.92 5.59
N LEU A 115 -30.94 -3.60 4.52
CA LEU A 115 -30.89 -5.07 4.49
C LEU A 115 -29.87 -5.62 5.48
N LEU A 116 -28.71 -5.00 5.59
CA LEU A 116 -27.61 -5.43 6.46
C LEU A 116 -27.78 -5.00 7.93
N ALA A 117 -28.75 -4.17 8.26
CA ALA A 117 -29.07 -3.85 9.65
C ALA A 117 -29.56 -5.10 10.43
N SER A 118 -30.08 -6.11 9.73
CA SER A 118 -30.48 -7.40 10.31
C SER A 118 -30.17 -8.52 9.29
N PRO A 119 -28.91 -8.91 9.14
CA PRO A 119 -28.54 -9.97 8.21
C PRO A 119 -29.07 -11.32 8.66
N PRO A 120 -29.26 -12.30 7.74
CA PRO A 120 -29.67 -13.64 8.09
C PRO A 120 -28.77 -14.26 9.17
N PRO A 121 -29.32 -15.09 10.08
CA PRO A 121 -28.52 -15.79 11.09
C PRO A 121 -27.38 -16.58 10.44
N GLU A 122 -26.24 -16.70 11.17
CA GLU A 122 -25.06 -17.43 10.71
C GLU A 122 -24.54 -16.99 9.31
N THR A 123 -24.83 -15.74 8.92
CA THR A 123 -24.29 -15.12 7.71
C THR A 123 -23.32 -14.02 8.10
N VAL A 124 -22.08 -14.12 7.58
CA VAL A 124 -21.07 -13.06 7.69
C VAL A 124 -20.96 -12.35 6.34
N VAL A 125 -21.06 -11.03 6.38
CA VAL A 125 -20.93 -10.18 5.19
C VAL A 125 -19.68 -9.32 5.32
N ILE A 126 -18.85 -9.31 4.29
CA ILE A 126 -17.69 -8.43 4.19
C ILE A 126 -17.94 -7.45 3.06
N LEU A 127 -18.09 -6.18 3.40
CA LEU A 127 -18.14 -5.06 2.47
C LEU A 127 -16.70 -4.56 2.26
N ASN A 128 -16.25 -4.43 1.03
CA ASN A 128 -14.90 -3.97 0.72
C ASN A 128 -14.90 -2.67 -0.09
N SER A 129 -13.97 -1.78 0.27
CA SER A 129 -13.59 -0.64 -0.55
C SER A 129 -12.12 -0.80 -0.92
N PRO A 130 -11.76 -0.91 -2.23
CA PRO A 130 -10.38 -1.01 -2.67
C PRO A 130 -9.54 0.19 -2.26
N ALA A 131 -8.21 0.03 -2.26
CA ALA A 131 -7.24 1.06 -1.87
C ALA A 131 -7.42 2.37 -2.64
N GLU A 132 -7.59 2.27 -3.97
CA GLU A 132 -7.79 3.41 -4.87
C GLU A 132 -9.02 4.25 -4.53
N HIS A 133 -10.02 3.65 -3.90
CA HIS A 133 -11.31 4.25 -3.61
C HIS A 133 -11.64 4.23 -2.12
N THR A 134 -10.63 4.13 -1.27
CA THR A 134 -10.81 4.18 0.20
C THR A 134 -11.54 5.46 0.62
N PRO A 135 -12.74 5.37 1.23
CA PRO A 135 -13.49 6.54 1.61
C PRO A 135 -12.83 7.24 2.79
N LYS A 136 -12.87 8.57 2.78
CA LYS A 136 -12.43 9.36 3.93
C LYS A 136 -13.30 9.03 5.15
N LYS A 137 -12.71 8.86 6.32
CA LYS A 137 -13.43 8.59 7.59
C LYS A 137 -14.49 9.65 7.93
N THR A 138 -14.33 10.87 7.39
CA THR A 138 -15.28 11.98 7.55
C THR A 138 -16.41 11.98 6.52
N SER A 139 -16.40 11.08 5.52
CA SER A 139 -17.43 11.03 4.48
C SER A 139 -18.77 10.52 5.03
N ALA A 140 -19.87 10.94 4.39
CA ALA A 140 -21.20 10.43 4.74
C ALA A 140 -21.29 8.91 4.58
N PHE A 141 -20.73 8.38 3.47
CA PHE A 141 -20.69 6.94 3.22
C PHE A 141 -20.00 6.17 4.37
N PHE A 142 -18.80 6.61 4.80
CA PHE A 142 -18.07 5.94 5.88
C PHE A 142 -18.87 5.95 7.18
N ARG A 143 -19.47 7.08 7.51
CA ARG A 143 -20.30 7.23 8.71
C ARG A 143 -21.52 6.32 8.68
N ASP A 144 -22.19 6.21 7.54
CA ASP A 144 -23.42 5.42 7.42
C ASP A 144 -23.11 3.92 7.39
N VAL A 145 -22.06 3.46 6.68
CA VAL A 145 -21.65 2.06 6.69
C VAL A 145 -21.15 1.62 8.08
N SER A 146 -20.48 2.51 8.84
CA SER A 146 -20.00 2.21 10.20
C SER A 146 -21.11 2.03 11.24
N ARG A 147 -22.36 2.38 10.90
CA ARG A 147 -23.51 2.11 11.79
C ARG A 147 -24.00 0.68 11.71
N ILE A 148 -23.74 -0.01 10.59
CA ILE A 148 -24.26 -1.36 10.32
C ILE A 148 -23.16 -2.41 10.18
N ALA A 149 -21.93 -1.99 10.01
CA ALA A 149 -20.77 -2.85 9.82
C ALA A 149 -19.64 -2.44 10.77
N GLU A 150 -18.83 -3.40 11.19
CA GLU A 150 -17.59 -3.10 11.90
C GLU A 150 -16.50 -2.66 10.92
N PRO A 151 -16.03 -1.41 10.96
CA PRO A 151 -14.94 -0.98 10.12
C PRO A 151 -13.64 -1.67 10.52
N VAL A 152 -12.94 -2.23 9.54
CA VAL A 152 -11.60 -2.81 9.72
C VAL A 152 -10.62 -2.08 8.83
N GLU A 153 -9.65 -1.41 9.45
CA GLU A 153 -8.67 -0.62 8.72
C GLU A 153 -7.44 -1.44 8.35
N PHE A 154 -7.15 -1.47 7.06
CA PHE A 154 -5.94 -2.03 6.47
C PHE A 154 -5.06 -0.89 5.95
N GLY A 155 -4.52 -0.10 6.88
CA GLY A 155 -3.55 0.95 6.55
C GLY A 155 -2.19 0.38 6.19
N ARG A 156 -1.36 1.23 5.58
CA ARG A 156 0.04 0.89 5.28
C ARG A 156 0.77 0.42 6.53
N LEU A 157 1.55 -0.63 6.38
CA LEU A 157 2.38 -1.11 7.48
C LEU A 157 3.51 -0.10 7.74
N GLY A 158 3.71 0.26 8.99
CA GLY A 158 4.94 0.93 9.38
C GLY A 158 6.15 0.03 9.09
N LYS A 159 7.31 0.61 8.82
CA LYS A 159 8.52 -0.11 8.37
C LYS A 159 8.95 -1.28 9.28
N GLU A 160 8.82 -1.14 10.60
CA GLU A 160 9.11 -2.22 11.55
C GLU A 160 8.14 -3.40 11.39
N SER A 161 6.85 -3.10 11.22
CA SER A 161 5.82 -4.11 10.99
C SER A 161 5.97 -4.76 9.60
N ALA A 162 6.43 -4.01 8.60
CA ALA A 162 6.75 -4.54 7.27
C ALA A 162 7.93 -5.51 7.34
N ALA A 163 9.02 -5.13 8.00
CA ALA A 163 10.20 -5.99 8.17
C ALA A 163 9.84 -7.31 8.89
N LEU A 164 9.07 -7.23 9.99
CA LEU A 164 8.61 -8.43 10.70
C LEU A 164 7.75 -9.34 9.81
N LYS A 165 6.87 -8.76 9.01
CA LYS A 165 6.01 -9.52 8.09
C LYS A 165 6.82 -10.15 6.96
N ILE A 166 7.80 -9.42 6.41
CA ILE A 166 8.75 -9.93 5.41
C ILE A 166 9.49 -11.16 5.96
N THR A 167 10.07 -11.04 7.15
CA THR A 167 10.76 -12.17 7.80
C THR A 167 9.86 -13.39 7.92
N LYS A 168 8.63 -13.22 8.43
CA LYS A 168 7.66 -14.32 8.53
C LYS A 168 7.26 -14.92 7.18
N THR A 169 7.16 -14.10 6.14
CA THR A 169 6.84 -14.58 4.79
C THR A 169 7.98 -15.42 4.22
N LEU A 170 9.21 -14.98 4.41
CA LEU A 170 10.41 -15.72 4.00
C LEU A 170 10.57 -17.04 4.78
N GLU A 171 10.35 -17.02 6.10
CA GLU A 171 10.35 -18.22 6.93
C GLU A 171 9.30 -19.23 6.46
N ALA A 172 8.09 -18.77 6.14
CA ALA A 172 7.03 -19.64 5.61
C ALA A 172 7.40 -20.24 4.24
N ALA A 173 8.17 -19.50 3.43
CA ALA A 173 8.73 -19.98 2.15
C ALA A 173 10.00 -20.84 2.35
N ARG A 174 10.43 -21.12 3.58
CA ARG A 174 11.68 -21.83 3.93
C ARG A 174 12.94 -21.14 3.40
N MET A 175 12.92 -19.82 3.33
CA MET A 175 14.03 -18.98 2.89
C MET A 175 14.63 -18.25 4.07
N THR A 176 15.94 -17.98 4.01
CA THR A 176 16.64 -17.12 4.97
C THR A 176 17.00 -15.79 4.33
N CYS A 177 17.13 -14.73 5.12
CA CYS A 177 17.43 -13.40 4.61
C CYS A 177 18.32 -12.64 5.59
N ASP A 178 19.28 -11.88 5.06
CA ASP A 178 20.06 -10.98 5.88
C ASP A 178 19.19 -9.88 6.49
N PRO A 179 19.44 -9.45 7.74
CA PRO A 179 18.69 -8.35 8.36
C PRO A 179 18.71 -7.06 7.53
N GLU A 180 19.82 -6.77 6.87
CA GLU A 180 19.99 -5.63 5.96
C GLU A 180 19.14 -5.78 4.69
N ALA A 181 19.04 -7.00 4.15
CA ALA A 181 18.20 -7.31 3.00
C ALA A 181 16.71 -7.21 3.36
N VAL A 182 16.30 -7.64 4.57
CA VAL A 182 14.92 -7.44 5.09
C VAL A 182 14.59 -5.95 5.18
N GLN A 183 15.51 -5.13 5.68
CA GLN A 183 15.31 -3.68 5.77
C GLN A 183 15.18 -3.06 4.38
N LEU A 184 16.02 -3.46 3.44
CA LEU A 184 15.98 -3.00 2.06
C LEU A 184 14.65 -3.39 1.38
N LEU A 185 14.18 -4.62 1.56
CA LEU A 185 12.87 -5.07 1.08
C LEU A 185 11.73 -4.24 1.70
N ALA A 186 11.78 -3.94 2.99
CA ALA A 186 10.78 -3.11 3.66
C ALA A 186 10.77 -1.65 3.16
N GLU A 187 11.92 -1.14 2.72
CA GLU A 187 12.04 0.19 2.12
C GLU A 187 11.53 0.22 0.67
N LEU A 188 11.82 -0.83 -0.08
CA LEU A 188 11.41 -0.95 -1.48
C LEU A 188 9.90 -1.12 -1.65
N THR A 189 9.24 -1.73 -0.68
CA THR A 189 7.79 -1.93 -0.75
C THR A 189 6.99 -0.65 -0.61
N ASP A 190 7.50 0.41 0.02
CA ASP A 190 6.80 1.69 0.29
C ASP A 190 5.28 1.52 0.51
N GLY A 191 4.89 0.40 1.14
CA GLY A 191 3.49 0.03 1.39
C GLY A 191 2.84 -0.89 0.35
N ASP A 192 3.46 -1.25 -0.77
CA ASP A 192 2.98 -2.33 -1.65
C ASP A 192 3.51 -3.70 -1.20
N PHE A 193 2.94 -4.18 -0.11
CA PHE A 193 3.30 -5.47 0.44
C PHE A 193 2.87 -6.64 -0.48
N GLY A 194 1.81 -6.45 -1.26
CA GLY A 194 1.29 -7.49 -2.17
C GLY A 194 2.26 -7.81 -3.30
N GLY A 195 2.81 -6.79 -3.93
CA GLY A 195 3.83 -6.97 -4.96
C GLY A 195 5.06 -7.70 -4.43
N LEU A 196 5.56 -7.33 -3.24
CA LEU A 196 6.71 -7.98 -2.61
C LEU A 196 6.45 -9.47 -2.34
N VAL A 197 5.29 -9.82 -1.78
CA VAL A 197 4.97 -11.24 -1.50
C VAL A 197 4.96 -12.03 -2.80
N GLY A 198 4.40 -11.48 -3.88
CA GLY A 198 4.45 -12.12 -5.21
C GLY A 198 5.87 -12.36 -5.71
N GLU A 199 6.81 -11.44 -5.48
CA GLU A 199 8.21 -11.64 -5.85
C GLU A 199 8.91 -12.67 -4.96
N ILE A 200 8.65 -12.67 -3.64
CA ILE A 200 9.16 -13.71 -2.73
C ILE A 200 8.63 -15.09 -3.13
N GLU A 201 7.34 -15.19 -3.48
CA GLU A 201 6.76 -16.46 -3.96
C GLU A 201 7.42 -16.93 -5.26
N LYS A 202 7.66 -16.06 -6.23
CA LYS A 202 8.39 -16.40 -7.46
C LYS A 202 9.79 -16.90 -7.17
N LEU A 203 10.51 -16.24 -6.26
CA LEU A 203 11.84 -16.70 -5.84
C LEU A 203 11.78 -18.07 -5.17
N SER A 204 10.81 -18.30 -4.32
CA SER A 204 10.66 -19.59 -3.64
C SER A 204 10.39 -20.75 -4.61
N LEU A 205 9.72 -20.46 -5.73
CA LEU A 205 9.47 -21.43 -6.80
C LEU A 205 10.70 -21.70 -7.67
N SER A 206 11.58 -20.71 -7.83
CA SER A 206 12.82 -20.84 -8.62
C SER A 206 14.00 -21.39 -7.82
N ALA A 207 13.93 -21.31 -6.49
CA ALA A 207 14.97 -21.81 -5.60
C ALA A 207 14.60 -23.22 -5.11
N GLU A 208 15.41 -24.22 -5.40
CA GLU A 208 15.32 -25.54 -4.75
C GLU A 208 15.53 -25.34 -3.24
N GLY A 209 14.47 -25.30 -2.48
CA GLY A 209 14.30 -25.16 -1.03
C GLY A 209 15.54 -24.79 -0.19
N GLY A 210 15.51 -23.61 0.47
CA GLY A 210 16.57 -23.16 1.36
C GLY A 210 17.41 -22.00 0.82
N ALA A 211 16.94 -21.26 -0.20
CA ALA A 211 17.65 -20.12 -0.73
C ALA A 211 17.87 -19.03 0.34
N HIS A 212 19.08 -18.52 0.37
CA HIS A 212 19.45 -17.36 1.16
C HIS A 212 19.29 -16.10 0.32
N ILE A 213 18.63 -15.08 0.86
CA ILE A 213 18.46 -13.78 0.21
C ILE A 213 19.38 -12.78 0.90
N GLY A 214 20.43 -12.38 0.22
CA GLY A 214 21.28 -11.27 0.61
C GLY A 214 20.85 -9.96 -0.07
N VAL A 215 21.58 -8.90 0.23
CA VAL A 215 21.35 -7.56 -0.37
C VAL A 215 21.50 -7.59 -1.90
N ALA A 216 22.36 -8.44 -2.45
CA ALA A 216 22.59 -8.56 -3.89
C ALA A 216 21.36 -9.17 -4.60
N GLU A 217 20.77 -10.20 -4.04
CA GLU A 217 19.55 -10.85 -4.54
C GLU A 217 18.36 -9.89 -4.46
N VAL A 218 18.22 -9.14 -3.35
CA VAL A 218 17.20 -8.10 -3.23
C VAL A 218 17.38 -7.01 -4.30
N LYS A 219 18.61 -6.60 -4.59
CA LYS A 219 18.89 -5.64 -5.66
C LYS A 219 18.56 -6.20 -7.04
N ALA A 220 18.83 -7.46 -7.28
CA ALA A 220 18.48 -8.12 -8.54
C ALA A 220 16.97 -8.24 -8.73
N LEU A 221 16.22 -8.58 -7.65
CA LEU A 221 14.75 -8.57 -7.63
C LEU A 221 14.18 -7.18 -7.86
N ALA A 222 14.74 -6.21 -7.18
CA ALA A 222 14.31 -4.83 -7.22
C ALA A 222 14.60 -4.17 -8.57
N SER A 223 15.51 -4.71 -9.39
CA SER A 223 15.74 -4.21 -10.75
C SER A 223 14.51 -4.38 -11.66
N SER A 224 13.53 -5.20 -11.27
CA SER A 224 12.21 -5.28 -11.90
C SER A 224 11.18 -4.29 -11.32
N TYR A 225 11.51 -3.56 -10.26
CA TYR A 225 10.65 -2.55 -9.64
C TYR A 225 11.08 -1.14 -10.09
N GLU A 226 10.13 -0.38 -10.67
CA GLU A 226 10.33 1.01 -11.10
C GLU A 226 10.98 1.89 -10.01
N GLN A 227 10.61 1.67 -8.76
CA GLN A 227 11.14 2.43 -7.63
C GLN A 227 12.64 2.19 -7.39
N PHE A 228 13.12 0.95 -7.54
CA PHE A 228 14.54 0.65 -7.33
C PHE A 228 15.42 1.27 -8.40
N THR A 229 15.00 1.20 -9.64
CA THR A 229 15.75 1.80 -10.75
C THR A 229 15.79 3.31 -10.60
N MET A 230 14.76 3.92 -9.99
CA MET A 230 14.77 5.34 -9.63
C MET A 230 15.78 5.65 -8.50
N PHE A 231 15.91 4.77 -7.49
CA PHE A 231 16.96 4.91 -6.46
C PHE A 231 18.34 4.75 -7.06
N GLU A 232 18.57 3.80 -7.96
CA GLU A 232 19.84 3.67 -8.66
C GLU A 232 20.18 4.90 -9.52
N LEU A 233 19.16 5.47 -10.17
CA LEU A 233 19.33 6.73 -10.92
C LEU A 233 19.75 7.87 -9.99
N THR A 234 19.06 8.04 -8.85
CA THR A 234 19.44 9.08 -7.88
C THR A 234 20.81 8.86 -7.28
N ASP A 235 21.18 7.61 -6.96
CA ASP A 235 22.50 7.25 -6.46
C ASP A 235 23.59 7.54 -7.51
N ALA A 236 23.37 7.21 -8.78
CA ALA A 236 24.30 7.51 -9.88
C ALA A 236 24.48 9.04 -10.05
N VAL A 237 23.38 9.81 -9.96
CA VAL A 237 23.46 11.29 -9.99
C VAL A 237 24.24 11.84 -8.81
N VAL A 238 24.02 11.33 -7.61
CA VAL A 238 24.77 11.74 -6.40
C VAL A 238 26.24 11.39 -6.51
N ALA A 239 26.55 10.18 -7.01
CA ALA A 239 27.92 9.70 -7.24
C ALA A 239 28.64 10.38 -8.41
N ARG A 240 27.96 11.24 -9.19
CA ARG A 240 28.44 11.86 -10.43
C ARG A 240 28.81 10.86 -11.53
N ASP A 241 28.18 9.71 -11.50
CA ASP A 241 28.34 8.70 -12.55
C ASP A 241 27.34 8.99 -13.68
N ARG A 242 27.76 9.94 -14.54
CA ARG A 242 26.94 10.42 -15.65
C ARG A 242 26.59 9.32 -16.65
N GLU A 243 27.53 8.42 -16.93
CA GLU A 243 27.30 7.34 -17.89
C GLU A 243 26.27 6.36 -17.36
N LYS A 244 26.40 5.97 -16.09
CA LYS A 244 25.43 5.11 -15.42
C LYS A 244 24.06 5.77 -15.32
N ALA A 245 23.98 7.03 -14.93
CA ALA A 245 22.73 7.77 -14.80
C ALA A 245 21.96 7.86 -16.13
N VAL A 246 22.65 8.17 -17.22
CA VAL A 246 22.05 8.24 -18.58
C VAL A 246 21.64 6.85 -19.07
N ARG A 247 22.44 5.82 -18.80
CA ARG A 247 22.09 4.44 -19.17
C ARG A 247 20.81 4.00 -18.49
N ILE A 248 20.71 4.16 -17.16
CA ILE A 248 19.50 3.82 -16.39
C ILE A 248 18.27 4.55 -16.94
N PHE A 249 18.38 5.84 -17.23
CA PHE A 249 17.28 6.61 -17.81
C PHE A 249 16.83 6.07 -19.17
N ASN A 250 17.78 5.74 -20.05
CA ASN A 250 17.47 5.20 -21.36
C ASN A 250 16.83 3.80 -21.27
N ASP A 251 17.32 2.95 -20.38
CA ASP A 251 16.78 1.60 -20.15
C ASP A 251 15.32 1.68 -19.71
N LEU A 252 15.00 2.53 -18.74
CA LEU A 252 13.63 2.75 -18.28
C LEU A 252 12.71 3.32 -19.38
N THR A 253 13.21 4.31 -20.14
CA THR A 253 12.45 4.90 -21.24
C THR A 253 12.18 3.88 -22.36
N ASN A 254 13.12 2.99 -22.63
CA ASN A 254 12.96 1.90 -23.59
C ASN A 254 11.97 0.82 -23.10
N GLN A 255 11.81 0.65 -21.80
CA GLN A 255 10.82 -0.22 -21.18
C GLN A 255 9.39 0.38 -21.19
N GLY A 256 9.23 1.60 -21.68
CA GLY A 256 7.93 2.27 -21.84
C GLY A 256 7.61 3.31 -20.77
N GLU A 257 8.56 3.60 -19.86
CA GLU A 257 8.37 4.64 -18.85
C GLU A 257 8.29 6.03 -19.53
N ARG A 258 7.38 6.86 -19.02
CA ARG A 258 7.24 8.23 -19.51
C ARG A 258 8.39 9.09 -18.99
N PRO A 259 9.12 9.81 -19.86
CA PRO A 259 10.27 10.61 -19.45
C PRO A 259 9.95 11.69 -18.40
N ASP A 260 8.73 12.23 -18.40
CA ASP A 260 8.30 13.24 -17.43
C ASP A 260 8.01 12.66 -16.02
N SER A 261 7.77 11.34 -15.90
CA SER A 261 7.55 10.67 -14.62
C SER A 261 8.77 10.72 -13.69
N PHE A 262 9.99 10.82 -14.23
CA PHE A 262 11.24 10.90 -13.46
C PHE A 262 11.41 12.20 -12.67
N LEU A 263 10.74 13.28 -13.07
CA LEU A 263 10.96 14.60 -12.45
C LEU A 263 10.48 14.64 -10.99
N TRP A 264 9.35 14.03 -10.69
CA TRP A 264 8.80 14.08 -9.33
C TRP A 264 9.66 13.30 -8.32
N PRO A 265 10.05 12.04 -8.57
CA PRO A 265 10.92 11.28 -7.67
C PRO A 265 12.30 11.94 -7.48
N LEU A 266 12.92 12.40 -8.58
CA LEU A 266 14.19 13.14 -8.49
C LEU A 266 14.05 14.41 -7.64
N SER A 267 12.99 15.21 -7.89
CA SER A 267 12.74 16.43 -7.11
C SER A 267 12.54 16.12 -5.64
N ASN A 268 11.76 15.11 -5.31
CA ASN A 268 11.50 14.70 -3.93
C ASN A 268 12.78 14.23 -3.23
N HIS A 269 13.61 13.43 -3.91
CA HIS A 269 14.89 12.98 -3.38
C HIS A 269 15.81 14.16 -3.06
N PHE A 270 16.03 15.06 -4.02
CA PHE A 270 16.91 16.21 -3.82
C PHE A 270 16.37 17.24 -2.82
N MET A 271 15.04 17.38 -2.70
CA MET A 271 14.42 18.16 -1.63
C MET A 271 14.65 17.54 -0.25
N ASN A 272 14.66 16.22 -0.14
CA ASN A 272 15.00 15.54 1.12
C ASN A 272 16.48 15.67 1.45
N LEU A 273 17.37 15.64 0.45
CA LEU A 273 18.80 15.96 0.65
C LEU A 273 19.00 17.40 1.14
N LEU A 274 18.27 18.39 0.61
CA LEU A 274 18.29 19.76 1.11
C LEU A 274 17.81 19.87 2.56
N LYS A 275 16.73 19.15 2.91
CA LYS A 275 16.25 19.08 4.31
C LYS A 275 17.31 18.47 5.23
N ALA A 276 17.97 17.37 4.80
CA ALA A 276 19.06 16.74 5.53
C ALA A 276 20.22 17.72 5.77
N ASN A 277 20.64 18.43 4.71
CA ASN A 277 21.72 19.42 4.81
C ASN A 277 21.38 20.59 5.73
N ALA A 278 20.10 20.96 5.82
CA ALA A 278 19.60 22.02 6.71
C ALA A 278 19.28 21.51 8.14
N GLY A 279 19.60 20.27 8.50
CA GLY A 279 19.28 19.69 9.80
C GLY A 279 17.77 19.57 10.10
N LYS A 280 16.93 19.64 9.08
CA LYS A 280 15.49 19.51 9.24
C LYS A 280 15.07 18.05 9.35
N ARG A 281 14.02 17.79 10.12
CA ARG A 281 13.47 16.43 10.29
C ARG A 281 13.03 15.87 8.93
N ILE A 282 13.53 14.67 8.64
CA ILE A 282 13.15 13.88 7.46
C ILE A 282 12.35 12.69 7.97
N ASN A 283 11.20 12.45 7.35
CA ASN A 283 10.42 11.26 7.64
C ASN A 283 11.00 10.10 6.83
N GLY A 284 11.41 9.04 7.50
CA GLY A 284 11.99 7.87 6.86
C GLY A 284 12.62 6.91 7.86
N ALA A 285 13.01 5.71 7.40
CA ALA A 285 13.76 4.77 8.23
C ALA A 285 15.11 5.36 8.64
N PRO A 286 15.63 4.99 9.83
CA PRO A 286 16.93 5.50 10.31
C PRO A 286 18.08 5.28 9.32
N PHE A 287 18.08 4.18 8.58
CA PHE A 287 19.06 3.89 7.54
C PHE A 287 18.93 4.86 6.36
N TYR A 288 17.71 5.07 5.85
CA TYR A 288 17.47 6.01 4.74
C TYR A 288 17.84 7.44 5.13
N VAL A 289 17.47 7.87 6.34
CA VAL A 289 17.83 9.20 6.86
C VAL A 289 19.37 9.34 6.92
N ARG A 290 20.10 8.34 7.46
CA ARG A 290 21.56 8.33 7.50
C ARG A 290 22.17 8.38 6.09
N LYS A 291 21.61 7.62 5.13
CA LYS A 291 22.04 7.65 3.73
C LYS A 291 21.87 9.05 3.13
N LEU A 292 20.71 9.68 3.33
CA LEU A 292 20.44 11.05 2.88
C LEU A 292 21.38 12.06 3.52
N GLU A 293 21.64 11.95 4.83
CA GLU A 293 22.60 12.82 5.52
C GLU A 293 24.02 12.68 4.95
N GLN A 294 24.47 11.45 4.69
CA GLN A 294 25.75 11.18 4.08
C GLN A 294 25.84 11.78 2.66
N GLN A 295 24.84 11.53 1.82
CA GLN A 295 24.76 12.05 0.46
C GLN A 295 24.68 13.58 0.45
N ALA A 296 23.91 14.18 1.36
CA ALA A 296 23.79 15.63 1.50
C ALA A 296 25.13 16.29 1.87
N ARG A 297 25.91 15.67 2.78
CA ARG A 297 27.26 16.13 3.14
C ARG A 297 28.23 16.05 1.95
N GLN A 298 28.15 14.98 1.15
CA GLN A 298 28.98 14.79 -0.04
C GLN A 298 28.73 15.85 -1.12
N LEU A 299 27.44 16.19 -1.34
CA LEU A 299 27.05 17.15 -2.38
C LEU A 299 27.23 18.61 -1.96
N GLY A 300 26.99 18.93 -0.70
CA GLY A 300 27.00 20.29 -0.17
C GLY A 300 25.80 21.15 -0.62
N ALA A 301 25.51 22.20 0.18
CA ALA A 301 24.32 23.04 -0.01
C ALA A 301 24.22 23.67 -1.41
N GLY A 302 25.29 24.30 -1.86
CA GLY A 302 25.29 25.04 -3.13
C GLY A 302 25.04 24.16 -4.36
N ARG A 303 25.47 22.88 -4.32
CA ARG A 303 25.14 21.93 -5.40
C ARG A 303 23.69 21.48 -5.33
N LEU A 304 23.21 21.15 -4.14
CA LEU A 304 21.83 20.75 -3.94
C LEU A 304 20.84 21.81 -4.42
N GLU A 305 21.11 23.08 -4.13
CA GLU A 305 20.30 24.21 -4.61
C GLU A 305 20.29 24.32 -6.13
N ARG A 306 21.47 24.18 -6.77
CA ARG A 306 21.57 24.18 -8.25
C ARG A 306 20.76 23.04 -8.87
N VAL A 307 20.89 21.82 -8.34
CA VAL A 307 20.15 20.66 -8.83
C VAL A 307 18.63 20.86 -8.71
N VAL A 308 18.15 21.32 -7.55
CA VAL A 308 16.72 21.59 -7.34
C VAL A 308 16.21 22.70 -8.28
N SER A 309 17.01 23.76 -8.46
CA SER A 309 16.66 24.84 -9.40
C SER A 309 16.57 24.32 -10.84
N ARG A 310 17.50 23.47 -11.26
CA ARG A 310 17.53 22.87 -12.61
C ARG A 310 16.35 21.90 -12.83
N LEU A 311 15.99 21.09 -11.83
CA LEU A 311 14.80 20.24 -11.84
C LEU A 311 13.53 21.08 -12.02
N ALA A 312 13.38 22.15 -11.25
CA ALA A 312 12.23 23.05 -11.37
C ALA A 312 12.17 23.76 -12.73
N GLN A 313 13.32 24.13 -13.29
CA GLN A 313 13.42 24.72 -14.64
C GLN A 313 12.95 23.72 -15.70
N THR A 314 13.49 22.50 -15.70
CA THR A 314 13.12 21.46 -16.67
C THR A 314 11.63 21.12 -16.59
N GLY A 315 11.05 21.08 -15.39
CA GLY A 315 9.59 20.90 -15.24
C GLY A 315 8.76 22.02 -15.85
N ARG A 316 9.26 23.26 -15.91
CA ARG A 316 8.62 24.36 -16.64
C ARG A 316 8.84 24.25 -18.14
N GLU A 317 10.03 23.85 -18.58
CA GLU A 317 10.38 23.67 -19.99
C GLU A 317 9.51 22.59 -20.66
N ILE A 318 9.30 21.44 -19.99
CA ILE A 318 8.43 20.37 -20.50
C ILE A 318 7.00 20.86 -20.75
N ARG A 319 6.48 21.76 -19.91
CA ARG A 319 5.13 22.31 -20.07
C ARG A 319 5.00 23.37 -21.16
N ARG A 320 6.10 23.99 -21.57
CA ARG A 320 6.11 25.16 -22.48
C ARG A 320 6.81 24.91 -23.81
N SER A 321 7.70 23.92 -23.86
CA SER A 321 8.52 23.63 -25.02
C SER A 321 7.83 22.66 -25.99
N LYS A 322 8.13 22.79 -27.28
CA LYS A 322 7.80 21.81 -28.31
C LYS A 322 8.80 20.64 -28.36
N MET A 323 9.89 20.71 -27.58
CA MET A 323 10.88 19.62 -27.50
C MET A 323 10.28 18.39 -26.80
N LYS A 324 10.71 17.22 -27.26
CA LYS A 324 10.29 15.96 -26.63
C LYS A 324 10.76 15.90 -25.16
N ALA A 325 9.89 15.51 -24.25
CA ALA A 325 10.21 15.42 -22.82
C ALA A 325 11.46 14.55 -22.56
N ALA A 326 11.66 13.48 -23.34
CA ALA A 326 12.83 12.61 -23.22
C ALA A 326 14.14 13.38 -23.37
N VAL A 327 14.25 14.28 -24.35
CA VAL A 327 15.47 15.07 -24.57
C VAL A 327 15.72 16.05 -23.44
N LEU A 328 14.66 16.68 -22.92
CA LEU A 328 14.78 17.63 -21.80
C LEU A 328 15.20 16.95 -20.51
N VAL A 329 14.66 15.76 -20.23
CA VAL A 329 15.00 14.99 -19.03
C VAL A 329 16.38 14.36 -19.15
N GLU A 330 16.77 13.83 -20.31
CA GLU A 330 18.12 13.32 -20.53
C GLU A 330 19.18 14.43 -20.34
N ASN A 331 18.96 15.62 -20.90
CA ASN A 331 19.83 16.76 -20.69
C ASN A 331 19.89 17.17 -19.21
N LEU A 332 18.76 17.18 -18.52
CA LEU A 332 18.72 17.41 -17.08
C LEU A 332 19.60 16.39 -16.32
N ILE A 333 19.45 15.09 -16.59
CA ILE A 333 20.23 14.03 -15.92
C ILE A 333 21.73 14.23 -16.20
N ARG A 334 22.11 14.55 -17.44
CA ARG A 334 23.49 14.88 -17.81
C ARG A 334 24.04 16.09 -17.05
N ASP A 335 23.24 17.13 -16.87
CA ASP A 335 23.61 18.36 -16.18
C ASP A 335 23.77 18.15 -14.67
N ILE A 336 22.85 17.42 -14.04
CA ILE A 336 22.88 17.20 -12.59
C ILE A 336 23.87 16.12 -12.14
N SER A 337 24.32 15.27 -13.10
CA SER A 337 25.36 14.24 -12.86
C SER A 337 26.79 14.75 -13.13
N ALA A 338 26.96 16.00 -13.55
CA ALA A 338 28.27 16.62 -13.85
C ALA A 338 29.06 17.15 -12.61
#